data_18dd3b87ee4ee7612f96be0583ea91c2
#
_entry.id   18dd3b87ee4ee7612f96be0583ea91c2
#
_cell.length_a   1.000
_cell.length_b   1.000
_cell.length_c   1.000
_cell.angle_alpha   90.00
_cell.angle_beta   90.00
_cell.angle_gamma   90.00
#
_symmetry.space_group_name_H-M   'P 1'
#
loop_
_entity.id
_entity.type
_entity.pdbx_description
1 polymer ?
#
loop_
_entity_poly.entity_id
_entity_poly.type
_entity_poly.pdbx_seq_one_letter_code
_entity_poly.pdbx_strand_id
1 'polypeptide(L)'
;MKTLVVFDFDDTLFRSGAMIGVQKPGSPKRYLSSHEYATYVPEDDDEFDYEQFHVYPPKPEPIEKSTDRLQSSVANQGLQNVIILTARENQAPVKQVLEDFGMPPVKIFAIGSSDPEDKADVVEALVNTENYDRVIVYEDSSKNIAAIRARVSPILKGNFLGFKVKATPRGEVLQKESKWLLANERLRHHLGQ
;
A
#
# COMPACT_ATOMS: atom_id res chain seq x y z
N MET A 1 -0.38 -25.13 3.87
CA MET A 1 -1.14 -23.85 3.94
C MET A 1 -0.51 -22.89 2.94
N LYS A 2 -1.22 -22.58 1.85
CA LYS A 2 -0.77 -21.67 0.79
C LYS A 2 -1.01 -20.23 1.25
N THR A 3 0.03 -19.43 1.31
CA THR A 3 -0.02 -18.05 1.83
C THR A 3 0.27 -17.04 0.73
N LEU A 4 -0.64 -16.09 0.52
CA LEU A 4 -0.40 -14.89 -0.29
C LEU A 4 0.22 -13.80 0.59
N VAL A 5 1.33 -13.22 0.13
CA VAL A 5 1.93 -12.04 0.78
C VAL A 5 1.81 -10.85 -0.16
N VAL A 6 1.20 -9.79 0.33
CA VAL A 6 0.91 -8.56 -0.41
C VAL A 6 1.70 -7.41 0.18
N PHE A 7 2.44 -6.71 -0.64
CA PHE A 7 3.12 -5.47 -0.27
C PHE A 7 2.56 -4.31 -1.08
N ASP A 8 2.25 -3.21 -0.44
CA ASP A 8 2.12 -1.94 -1.13
C ASP A 8 3.53 -1.39 -1.46
N PHE A 9 3.62 -0.38 -2.32
CA PHE A 9 4.88 0.16 -2.80
C PHE A 9 5.25 1.48 -2.12
N ASP A 10 4.45 2.54 -2.32
CA ASP A 10 4.74 3.88 -1.81
C ASP A 10 4.58 3.95 -0.28
N ASP A 11 5.58 4.48 0.41
CA ASP A 11 5.65 4.56 1.87
C ASP A 11 5.53 3.21 2.61
N THR A 12 5.55 2.11 1.85
CA THR A 12 5.56 0.73 2.34
C THR A 12 6.89 0.03 2.04
N LEU A 13 7.24 -0.18 0.78
CA LEU A 13 8.56 -0.72 0.37
C LEU A 13 9.59 0.38 0.16
N PHE A 14 9.17 1.50 -0.42
CA PHE A 14 10.02 2.64 -0.71
C PHE A 14 9.36 3.96 -0.33
N ARG A 15 10.15 4.88 0.23
CA ARG A 15 9.82 6.30 0.20
C ARG A 15 10.13 6.78 -1.21
N SER A 16 9.09 6.98 -2.01
CA SER A 16 9.27 7.33 -3.41
C SER A 16 9.63 8.81 -3.62
N GLY A 17 9.29 9.67 -2.68
CA GLY A 17 9.39 11.11 -2.81
C GLY A 17 8.41 11.72 -3.84
N ALA A 18 7.50 10.92 -4.38
CA ALA A 18 6.46 11.41 -5.28
C ALA A 18 5.43 12.24 -4.51
N MET A 19 5.03 13.35 -5.12
CA MET A 19 4.12 14.33 -4.54
C MET A 19 2.85 14.42 -5.39
N ILE A 20 1.73 14.71 -4.74
CA ILE A 20 0.45 14.97 -5.38
C ILE A 20 0.33 16.47 -5.58
N GLY A 21 0.18 16.94 -6.83
CA GLY A 21 -0.11 18.32 -7.13
C GLY A 21 -1.58 18.63 -6.80
N VAL A 22 -1.81 19.77 -6.15
CA VAL A 22 -3.17 20.30 -5.91
C VAL A 22 -3.20 21.74 -6.40
N GLN A 23 -4.15 22.05 -7.24
CA GLN A 23 -4.30 23.38 -7.82
C GLN A 23 -5.76 23.79 -7.82
N LYS A 24 -6.00 25.05 -7.45
CA LYS A 24 -7.29 25.74 -7.66
C LYS A 24 -7.18 26.68 -8.85
N PRO A 25 -8.28 26.94 -9.58
CA PRO A 25 -8.29 27.92 -10.64
C PRO A 25 -7.76 29.29 -10.18
N GLY A 26 -6.74 29.80 -10.90
CA GLY A 26 -6.12 31.08 -10.58
C GLY A 26 -5.11 31.08 -9.42
N SER A 27 -4.83 29.93 -8.81
CA SER A 27 -3.84 29.80 -7.73
C SER A 27 -2.61 29.00 -8.18
N PRO A 28 -1.44 29.20 -7.56
CA PRO A 28 -0.28 28.38 -7.86
C PRO A 28 -0.49 26.94 -7.39
N LYS A 29 0.02 25.98 -8.18
CA LYS A 29 0.05 24.55 -7.80
C LYS A 29 0.87 24.38 -6.52
N ARG A 30 0.34 23.65 -5.55
CA ARG A 30 1.03 23.18 -4.36
C ARG A 30 1.20 21.67 -4.42
N TYR A 31 2.13 21.14 -3.65
CA TYR A 31 2.42 19.70 -3.63
C TYR A 31 2.21 19.14 -2.23
N LEU A 32 1.53 18.02 -2.16
CA LEU A 32 1.28 17.26 -0.95
C LEU A 32 2.05 15.92 -1.02
N SER A 33 2.68 15.54 0.07
CA SER A 33 3.14 14.16 0.26
C SER A 33 1.95 13.20 0.37
N SER A 34 2.17 11.90 0.18
CA SER A 34 1.14 10.88 0.38
C SER A 34 0.49 10.98 1.78
N HIS A 35 1.30 11.28 2.80
CA HIS A 35 0.82 11.45 4.18
C HIS A 35 -0.08 12.69 4.35
N GLU A 36 0.31 13.83 3.77
CA GLU A 36 -0.51 15.05 3.80
C GLU A 36 -1.79 14.87 3.00
N TYR A 37 -1.72 14.22 1.85
CA TYR A 37 -2.89 13.91 1.03
C TYR A 37 -3.89 12.99 1.75
N ALA A 38 -3.43 12.00 2.50
CA ALA A 38 -4.28 11.10 3.26
C ALA A 38 -5.17 11.81 4.31
N THR A 39 -4.75 13.01 4.76
CA THR A 39 -5.48 13.85 5.72
C THR A 39 -6.08 15.10 5.10
N TYR A 40 -5.81 15.34 3.82
CA TYR A 40 -6.33 16.48 3.09
C TYR A 40 -7.84 16.36 2.89
N VAL A 41 -8.55 17.46 3.11
CA VAL A 41 -9.98 17.54 2.82
C VAL A 41 -10.14 18.27 1.49
N PRO A 42 -10.52 17.57 0.39
CA PRO A 42 -10.70 18.17 -0.91
C PRO A 42 -11.80 19.25 -0.87
N GLU A 43 -11.59 20.33 -1.58
CA GLU A 43 -12.61 21.34 -1.88
C GLU A 43 -13.15 21.12 -3.31
N ASP A 44 -14.34 21.63 -3.60
CA ASP A 44 -15.05 21.32 -4.86
C ASP A 44 -14.30 21.78 -6.13
N ASP A 45 -13.39 22.76 -6.00
CA ASP A 45 -12.58 23.34 -7.09
C ASP A 45 -11.13 22.87 -7.10
N ASP A 46 -10.77 21.86 -6.28
CA ASP A 46 -9.44 21.31 -6.29
C ASP A 46 -9.22 20.38 -7.50
N GLU A 47 -8.18 20.68 -8.27
CA GLU A 47 -7.68 19.82 -9.35
C GLU A 47 -6.44 19.08 -8.86
N PHE A 48 -6.45 17.74 -8.97
CA PHE A 48 -5.35 16.89 -8.53
C PHE A 48 -4.48 16.44 -9.70
N ASP A 49 -3.17 16.44 -9.49
CA ASP A 49 -2.17 15.99 -10.44
C ASP A 49 -1.33 14.86 -9.80
N TYR A 50 -1.41 13.69 -10.39
CA TYR A 50 -0.69 12.47 -9.98
C TYR A 50 0.46 12.12 -10.93
N GLU A 51 0.91 13.03 -11.80
CA GLU A 51 1.91 12.76 -12.83
C GLU A 51 3.19 12.11 -12.27
N GLN A 52 3.62 12.52 -11.06
CA GLN A 52 4.81 11.96 -10.43
C GLN A 52 4.69 10.47 -10.08
N PHE A 53 3.47 9.94 -10.03
CA PHE A 53 3.23 8.51 -9.78
C PHE A 53 3.23 7.67 -11.07
N HIS A 54 3.21 8.30 -12.25
CA HIS A 54 3.27 7.63 -13.55
C HIS A 54 4.70 7.39 -14.04
N VAL A 55 5.68 8.06 -13.42
CA VAL A 55 7.09 8.01 -13.81
C VAL A 55 7.95 7.36 -12.72
N TYR A 56 9.23 7.14 -13.03
CA TYR A 56 10.21 6.69 -12.04
C TYR A 56 10.27 7.69 -10.87
N PRO A 57 10.21 7.20 -9.62
CA PRO A 57 10.22 8.08 -8.45
C PRO A 57 11.48 8.97 -8.42
N PRO A 58 11.34 10.25 -8.04
CA PRO A 58 12.47 11.18 -8.08
C PRO A 58 13.62 10.81 -7.13
N LYS A 59 13.30 10.15 -6.02
CA LYS A 59 14.28 9.75 -5.01
C LYS A 59 13.80 8.52 -4.24
N PRO A 60 13.82 7.32 -4.84
CA PRO A 60 13.39 6.13 -4.13
C PRO A 60 14.39 5.74 -3.04
N GLU A 61 13.93 5.70 -1.79
CA GLU A 61 14.71 5.24 -0.64
C GLU A 61 14.05 3.98 -0.06
N PRO A 62 14.78 2.86 0.09
CA PRO A 62 14.18 1.63 0.61
C PRO A 62 13.78 1.80 2.08
N ILE A 63 12.64 1.23 2.44
CA ILE A 63 12.23 1.03 3.82
C ILE A 63 12.76 -0.32 4.26
N GLU A 64 13.96 -0.34 4.87
CA GLU A 64 14.78 -1.54 5.07
C GLU A 64 14.01 -2.71 5.69
N LYS A 65 13.28 -2.49 6.79
CA LYS A 65 12.50 -3.57 7.42
C LYS A 65 11.45 -4.17 6.50
N SER A 66 10.90 -3.39 5.60
CA SER A 66 9.87 -3.83 4.67
C SER A 66 10.47 -4.55 3.47
N THR A 67 11.57 -4.04 2.92
CA THR A 67 12.31 -4.70 1.83
C THR A 67 12.95 -6.02 2.28
N ASP A 68 13.50 -6.09 3.50
CA ASP A 68 13.97 -7.35 4.11
C ASP A 68 12.82 -8.35 4.26
N ARG A 69 11.63 -7.85 4.61
CA ARG A 69 10.43 -8.69 4.72
C ARG A 69 9.97 -9.20 3.35
N LEU A 70 10.08 -8.38 2.29
CA LEU A 70 9.81 -8.80 0.92
C LEU A 70 10.73 -9.96 0.53
N GLN A 71 12.04 -9.79 0.69
CA GLN A 71 13.04 -10.83 0.36
C GLN A 71 12.80 -12.12 1.15
N SER A 72 12.59 -12.02 2.46
CA SER A 72 12.33 -13.19 3.31
C SER A 72 10.98 -13.85 2.98
N SER A 73 9.97 -13.09 2.56
CA SER A 73 8.69 -13.64 2.12
C SER A 73 8.85 -14.44 0.84
N VAL A 74 9.62 -13.94 -0.12
CA VAL A 74 9.92 -14.70 -1.37
C VAL A 74 10.68 -15.99 -1.06
N ALA A 75 11.68 -15.94 -0.18
CA ALA A 75 12.44 -17.11 0.22
C ALA A 75 11.55 -18.18 0.90
N ASN A 76 10.57 -17.77 1.71
CA ASN A 76 9.73 -18.68 2.50
C ASN A 76 8.47 -19.18 1.76
N GLN A 77 7.88 -18.35 0.90
CA GLN A 77 6.59 -18.65 0.26
C GLN A 77 6.73 -18.95 -1.25
N GLY A 78 7.88 -18.63 -1.84
CA GLY A 78 8.10 -18.68 -3.29
C GLY A 78 7.62 -17.42 -4.01
N LEU A 79 8.28 -17.11 -5.11
CA LEU A 79 8.08 -15.88 -5.89
C LEU A 79 6.62 -15.68 -6.34
N GLN A 80 5.94 -16.78 -6.70
CA GLN A 80 4.56 -16.76 -7.21
C GLN A 80 3.51 -16.41 -6.14
N ASN A 81 3.86 -16.49 -4.86
CA ASN A 81 2.96 -16.23 -3.74
C ASN A 81 3.22 -14.87 -3.05
N VAL A 82 4.10 -14.06 -3.64
CA VAL A 82 4.41 -12.72 -3.15
C VAL A 82 4.14 -11.71 -4.26
N ILE A 83 3.38 -10.67 -3.95
CA ILE A 83 3.00 -9.65 -4.93
C ILE A 83 3.23 -8.24 -4.39
N ILE A 84 3.34 -7.28 -5.30
CA ILE A 84 3.16 -5.86 -5.02
C ILE A 84 1.80 -5.43 -5.56
N LEU A 85 1.04 -4.73 -4.73
CA LEU A 85 -0.27 -4.17 -5.06
C LEU A 85 -0.27 -2.67 -4.77
N THR A 86 -0.16 -1.86 -5.80
CA THR A 86 0.01 -0.41 -5.70
C THR A 86 -1.14 0.37 -6.32
N ALA A 87 -1.43 1.54 -5.75
CA ALA A 87 -2.38 2.50 -6.31
C ALA A 87 -1.91 3.15 -7.63
N ARG A 88 -0.62 3.05 -7.95
CA ARG A 88 -0.09 3.54 -9.22
C ARG A 88 -0.81 2.90 -10.40
N GLU A 89 -0.96 3.63 -11.50
CA GLU A 89 -1.54 3.11 -12.74
C GLU A 89 -0.53 2.31 -13.56
N ASN A 90 0.76 2.70 -13.51
CA ASN A 90 1.82 2.12 -14.32
C ASN A 90 2.77 1.28 -13.46
N GLN A 91 2.90 -0.01 -13.81
CA GLN A 91 3.82 -0.92 -13.12
C GLN A 91 5.29 -0.74 -13.51
N ALA A 92 5.59 -0.16 -14.69
CA ALA A 92 6.97 -0.09 -15.21
C ALA A 92 7.92 0.69 -14.28
N PRO A 93 7.56 1.86 -13.74
CA PRO A 93 8.41 2.57 -12.78
C PRO A 93 8.68 1.77 -11.50
N VAL A 94 7.67 1.04 -11.00
CA VAL A 94 7.82 0.17 -9.82
C VAL A 94 8.80 -0.95 -10.10
N LYS A 95 8.64 -1.61 -11.25
CA LYS A 95 9.54 -2.69 -11.70
C LYS A 95 10.98 -2.19 -11.80
N GLN A 96 11.20 -1.02 -12.38
CA GLN A 96 12.53 -0.43 -12.50
C GLN A 96 13.17 -0.17 -11.15
N VAL A 97 12.43 0.37 -10.17
CA VAL A 97 12.96 0.55 -8.80
C VAL A 97 13.36 -0.78 -8.19
N LEU A 98 12.54 -1.84 -8.34
CA LEU A 98 12.89 -3.14 -7.81
C LEU A 98 14.20 -3.68 -8.43
N GLU A 99 14.36 -3.53 -9.75
CA GLU A 99 15.58 -3.93 -10.48
C GLU A 99 16.80 -3.15 -10.01
N ASP A 100 16.71 -1.81 -9.90
CA ASP A 100 17.80 -0.93 -9.48
C ASP A 100 18.29 -1.21 -8.06
N PHE A 101 17.38 -1.66 -7.18
CA PHE A 101 17.70 -2.02 -5.79
C PHE A 101 17.93 -3.52 -5.58
N GLY A 102 18.00 -4.32 -6.64
CA GLY A 102 18.25 -5.76 -6.54
C GLY A 102 17.15 -6.53 -5.81
N MET A 103 15.91 -6.04 -5.86
CA MET A 103 14.79 -6.72 -5.23
C MET A 103 14.28 -7.88 -6.07
N PRO A 104 13.62 -8.90 -5.45
CA PRO A 104 13.03 -10.01 -6.19
C PRO A 104 12.01 -9.55 -7.25
N PRO A 105 11.98 -10.16 -8.45
CA PRO A 105 11.07 -9.79 -9.54
C PRO A 105 9.66 -10.34 -9.31
N VAL A 106 9.01 -9.93 -8.23
CA VAL A 106 7.64 -10.32 -7.89
C VAL A 106 6.61 -9.72 -8.85
N LYS A 107 5.45 -10.34 -8.94
CA LYS A 107 4.35 -9.82 -9.76
C LYS A 107 3.83 -8.50 -9.19
N ILE A 108 3.61 -7.52 -10.06
CA ILE A 108 3.10 -6.18 -9.71
C ILE A 108 1.69 -6.03 -10.25
N PHE A 109 0.78 -5.61 -9.39
CA PHE A 109 -0.57 -5.16 -9.73
C PHE A 109 -0.65 -3.65 -9.50
N ALA A 110 -0.63 -2.89 -10.59
CA ALA A 110 -0.81 -1.44 -10.62
C ALA A 110 -2.26 -1.18 -11.00
N ILE A 111 -3.06 -0.70 -10.06
CA ILE A 111 -4.53 -0.65 -10.21
C ILE A 111 -5.07 0.72 -10.62
N GLY A 112 -4.25 1.77 -10.60
CA GLY A 112 -4.66 3.12 -11.00
C GLY A 112 -5.75 3.73 -10.11
N SER A 113 -5.84 3.31 -8.86
CA SER A 113 -6.88 3.76 -7.95
C SER A 113 -6.37 3.86 -6.51
N SER A 114 -6.80 4.89 -5.80
CA SER A 114 -6.58 5.07 -4.37
C SER A 114 -7.74 4.57 -3.49
N ASP A 115 -8.81 4.02 -4.10
CA ASP A 115 -9.92 3.45 -3.36
C ASP A 115 -9.47 2.14 -2.68
N PRO A 116 -9.62 2.03 -1.34
CA PRO A 116 -9.29 0.81 -0.62
C PRO A 116 -10.05 -0.44 -1.09
N GLU A 117 -11.27 -0.27 -1.61
CA GLU A 117 -12.07 -1.40 -2.10
C GLU A 117 -11.49 -2.01 -3.37
N ASP A 118 -10.87 -1.22 -4.26
CA ASP A 118 -10.23 -1.73 -5.47
C ASP A 118 -9.02 -2.63 -5.14
N LYS A 119 -8.24 -2.28 -4.12
CA LYS A 119 -7.19 -3.16 -3.60
C LYS A 119 -7.79 -4.44 -3.01
N ALA A 120 -8.90 -4.33 -2.28
CA ALA A 120 -9.57 -5.46 -1.67
C ALA A 120 -10.12 -6.43 -2.73
N ASP A 121 -10.67 -5.93 -3.83
CA ASP A 121 -11.19 -6.72 -4.95
C ASP A 121 -10.08 -7.57 -5.61
N VAL A 122 -8.90 -6.98 -5.82
CA VAL A 122 -7.75 -7.72 -6.38
C VAL A 122 -7.33 -8.87 -5.45
N VAL A 123 -7.23 -8.60 -4.14
CA VAL A 123 -6.80 -9.64 -3.18
C VAL A 123 -7.87 -10.73 -3.05
N GLU A 124 -9.16 -10.37 -3.03
CA GLU A 124 -10.26 -11.33 -3.02
C GLU A 124 -10.26 -12.23 -4.26
N ALA A 125 -10.09 -11.64 -5.44
CA ALA A 125 -10.01 -12.39 -6.68
C ALA A 125 -8.85 -13.40 -6.67
N LEU A 126 -7.67 -13.00 -6.19
CA LEU A 126 -6.51 -13.88 -6.06
C LEU A 126 -6.76 -15.01 -5.04
N VAL A 127 -7.37 -14.70 -3.90
CA VAL A 127 -7.72 -15.71 -2.87
C VAL A 127 -8.63 -16.76 -3.47
N ASN A 128 -9.65 -16.35 -4.23
CA ASN A 128 -10.63 -17.27 -4.81
C ASN A 128 -10.06 -18.08 -5.98
N THR A 129 -9.29 -17.45 -6.88
CA THR A 129 -8.78 -18.13 -8.08
C THR A 129 -7.61 -19.06 -7.80
N GLU A 130 -6.74 -18.68 -6.85
CA GLU A 130 -5.52 -19.41 -6.54
C GLU A 130 -5.65 -20.31 -5.30
N ASN A 131 -6.81 -20.30 -4.63
CA ASN A 131 -7.09 -21.08 -3.42
C ASN A 131 -6.06 -20.85 -2.30
N TYR A 132 -5.83 -19.58 -1.93
CA TYR A 132 -4.99 -19.27 -0.79
C TYR A 132 -5.72 -19.55 0.52
N ASP A 133 -4.99 -20.14 1.49
CA ASP A 133 -5.48 -20.41 2.84
C ASP A 133 -5.25 -19.25 3.80
N ARG A 134 -4.32 -18.34 3.46
CA ARG A 134 -3.87 -17.24 4.31
C ARG A 134 -3.44 -16.04 3.47
N VAL A 135 -3.69 -14.84 4.00
CA VAL A 135 -3.18 -13.57 3.44
C VAL A 135 -2.40 -12.80 4.50
N ILE A 136 -1.25 -12.27 4.10
CA ILE A 136 -0.43 -11.35 4.88
C ILE A 136 -0.27 -10.07 4.07
N VAL A 137 -0.59 -8.91 4.65
CA VAL A 137 -0.52 -7.60 3.98
C VAL A 137 0.45 -6.70 4.73
N TYR A 138 1.34 -6.03 4.00
CA TYR A 138 2.18 -4.94 4.45
C TYR A 138 1.76 -3.67 3.71
N GLU A 139 1.37 -2.63 4.45
CA GLU A 139 0.70 -1.45 3.90
C GLU A 139 0.88 -0.27 4.89
N ASP A 140 1.06 0.94 4.42
CA ASP A 140 1.11 2.14 5.26
C ASP A 140 -0.28 2.68 5.60
N SER A 141 -1.30 2.37 4.79
CA SER A 141 -2.69 2.80 4.98
C SER A 141 -3.50 1.78 5.80
N SER A 142 -3.95 2.17 7.00
CA SER A 142 -4.89 1.36 7.79
C SER A 142 -6.24 1.16 7.09
N LYS A 143 -6.65 2.09 6.20
CA LYS A 143 -7.89 1.97 5.42
C LYS A 143 -7.79 0.79 4.44
N ASN A 144 -6.67 0.70 3.72
CA ASN A 144 -6.41 -0.41 2.79
C ASN A 144 -6.36 -1.76 3.53
N ILE A 145 -5.65 -1.83 4.66
CA ILE A 145 -5.62 -3.05 5.49
C ILE A 145 -7.03 -3.45 5.95
N ALA A 146 -7.85 -2.47 6.35
CA ALA A 146 -9.20 -2.72 6.84
C ALA A 146 -10.12 -3.24 5.73
N ALA A 147 -10.08 -2.64 4.54
CA ALA A 147 -10.88 -3.05 3.39
C ALA A 147 -10.52 -4.48 2.95
N ILE A 148 -9.23 -4.76 2.75
CA ILE A 148 -8.75 -6.10 2.39
C ILE A 148 -9.18 -7.11 3.45
N ARG A 149 -8.96 -6.81 4.75
CA ARG A 149 -9.36 -7.69 5.85
C ARG A 149 -10.87 -7.99 5.83
N ALA A 150 -11.70 -6.96 5.67
CA ALA A 150 -13.15 -7.11 5.66
C ALA A 150 -13.61 -8.05 4.55
N ARG A 151 -12.98 -7.96 3.38
CA ARG A 151 -13.30 -8.74 2.20
C ARG A 151 -12.83 -10.20 2.31
N VAL A 152 -11.60 -10.44 2.74
CA VAL A 152 -11.02 -11.80 2.68
C VAL A 152 -11.14 -12.61 3.98
N SER A 153 -11.32 -11.97 5.16
CA SER A 153 -11.39 -12.73 6.43
C SER A 153 -12.53 -13.76 6.50
N PRO A 154 -13.72 -13.50 5.94
CA PRO A 154 -14.78 -14.50 5.90
C PRO A 154 -14.38 -15.74 5.09
N ILE A 155 -13.70 -15.53 3.95
CA ILE A 155 -13.24 -16.61 3.05
C ILE A 155 -12.14 -17.44 3.73
N LEU A 156 -11.19 -16.77 4.36
CA LEU A 156 -10.00 -17.34 4.98
C LEU A 156 -10.24 -17.85 6.42
N LYS A 157 -11.48 -17.81 6.92
CA LYS A 157 -11.82 -18.21 8.30
C LYS A 157 -10.94 -17.50 9.34
N GLY A 158 -10.59 -16.24 9.10
CA GLY A 158 -9.78 -15.43 10.00
C GLY A 158 -8.26 -15.54 9.81
N ASN A 159 -7.76 -16.29 8.84
CA ASN A 159 -6.33 -16.41 8.52
C ASN A 159 -5.79 -15.18 7.75
N PHE A 160 -6.04 -13.99 8.27
CA PHE A 160 -5.56 -12.71 7.74
C PHE A 160 -4.63 -12.04 8.76
N LEU A 161 -3.49 -11.52 8.27
CA LEU A 161 -2.57 -10.69 9.04
C LEU A 161 -2.29 -9.40 8.27
N GLY A 162 -2.56 -8.25 8.89
CA GLY A 162 -2.19 -6.94 8.38
C GLY A 162 -1.06 -6.33 9.23
N PHE A 163 -0.07 -5.77 8.57
CA PHE A 163 1.02 -5.02 9.18
C PHE A 163 1.05 -3.62 8.61
N LYS A 164 0.82 -2.62 9.48
CA LYS A 164 1.03 -1.22 9.13
C LYS A 164 2.52 -0.90 9.15
N VAL A 165 3.03 -0.43 8.02
CA VAL A 165 4.38 0.08 7.90
C VAL A 165 4.40 1.54 8.33
N LYS A 166 5.31 1.91 9.21
CA LYS A 166 5.51 3.30 9.66
C LYS A 166 6.97 3.65 9.57
N ALA A 167 7.28 4.66 8.79
CA ALA A 167 8.57 5.33 8.84
C ALA A 167 8.55 6.36 9.97
N THR A 168 9.48 6.23 10.92
CA THR A 168 9.61 7.17 12.05
C THR A 168 11.01 7.74 12.08
N PRO A 169 11.26 8.88 12.78
CA PRO A 169 12.61 9.41 12.97
C PRO A 169 13.58 8.44 13.68
N ARG A 170 13.03 7.43 14.35
CA ARG A 170 13.80 6.38 15.05
C ARG A 170 13.95 5.09 14.24
N GLY A 171 13.58 5.11 12.95
CA GLY A 171 13.57 3.98 12.03
C GLY A 171 12.17 3.48 11.71
N GLU A 172 12.10 2.34 11.06
CA GLU A 172 10.84 1.77 10.57
C GLU A 172 10.24 0.82 11.60
N VAL A 173 8.91 0.80 11.65
CA VAL A 173 8.12 -0.09 12.50
C VAL A 173 7.09 -0.83 11.65
N LEU A 174 7.04 -2.16 11.81
CA LEU A 174 5.98 -3.01 11.26
C LEU A 174 5.00 -3.30 12.40
N GLN A 175 3.91 -2.54 12.45
CA GLN A 175 2.91 -2.69 13.49
C GLN A 175 1.81 -3.64 13.05
N LYS A 176 1.63 -4.76 13.76
CA LYS A 176 0.51 -5.68 13.50
C LYS A 176 -0.82 -4.99 13.78
N GLU A 177 -1.67 -4.90 12.76
CA GLU A 177 -3.01 -4.36 12.89
C GLU A 177 -3.97 -5.39 13.51
N SER A 178 -4.65 -5.02 14.57
CA SER A 178 -5.69 -5.83 15.19
C SER A 178 -7.08 -5.27 14.87
N LYS A 179 -8.12 -6.11 15.00
CA LYS A 179 -9.52 -5.66 14.87
C LYS A 179 -9.85 -4.49 15.80
N TRP A 180 -9.23 -4.48 16.98
CA TRP A 180 -9.45 -3.45 18.00
C TRP A 180 -8.84 -2.09 17.61
N LEU A 181 -7.62 -2.08 17.07
CA LEU A 181 -6.96 -0.85 16.58
C LEU A 181 -7.76 -0.19 15.47
N LEU A 182 -8.24 -0.99 14.50
CA LEU A 182 -9.05 -0.49 13.38
C LEU A 182 -10.41 0.07 13.83
N ALA A 183 -11.05 -0.55 14.83
CA ALA A 183 -12.29 -0.03 15.42
C ALA A 183 -12.10 1.33 16.11
N ASN A 184 -10.98 1.50 16.81
CA ASN A 184 -10.66 2.77 17.49
C ASN A 184 -10.25 3.88 16.52
N GLU A 185 -9.58 3.58 15.40
CA GLU A 185 -9.32 4.58 14.36
C GLU A 185 -10.63 5.07 13.73
N ARG A 186 -11.59 4.17 13.44
CA ARG A 186 -12.94 4.55 12.96
C ARG A 186 -13.68 5.45 13.96
N LEU A 187 -13.62 5.14 15.27
CA LEU A 187 -14.22 5.96 16.30
C LEU A 187 -13.59 7.35 16.40
N ARG A 188 -12.27 7.48 16.26
CA ARG A 188 -11.58 8.78 16.26
C ARG A 188 -11.96 9.63 15.06
N HIS A 189 -12.08 9.05 13.87
CA HIS A 189 -12.55 9.76 12.67
C HIS A 189 -14.00 10.23 12.80
N HIS A 190 -14.87 9.48 13.50
CA HIS A 190 -16.27 9.88 13.73
C HIS A 190 -16.40 10.94 14.83
N LEU A 191 -15.45 11.04 15.75
CA LEU A 191 -15.48 11.98 16.87
C LEU A 191 -14.66 13.25 16.64
N GLY A 192 -14.06 13.44 15.44
CA GLY A 192 -13.37 14.68 15.05
C GLY A 192 -12.11 15.01 15.86
N GLN A 193 -11.40 14.01 16.38
CA GLN A 193 -10.13 14.18 17.10
C GLN A 193 -8.95 13.60 16.32
#